data_ee87b1e8f94af9c418e1bdd1930963ba
#
_entry.id   ee87b1e8f94af9c418e1bdd1930963ba
#
_cell.length_a   1.000
_cell.length_b   1.000
_cell.length_c   1.000
_cell.angle_alpha   90.00
_cell.angle_beta   90.00
_cell.angle_gamma   90.00
#
_symmetry.space_group_name_H-M   'P 1'
#
loop_
_entity.id
_entity.type
_entity.pdbx_description
1 polymer ?
#
loop_
_entity_poly.entity_id
_entity_poly.type
_entity_poly.pdbx_seq_one_letter_code
_entity_poly.pdbx_strand_id
1 'polypeptide(L)'
;MTRLSTTICAMTFQGNASNGLQQDAFFFVDDYYQEALGITPVLQCGDAFCVAVSDGVSQSDFSQVASLKAMKTVKQLWQTYLDNPNQSAVMDISKIYEKVATLPKRYYGASATLALVYRTFAKDNQSNSSVVIKHIGDSRVYHFSANTKTWRCITRDHNLLNQIVDEQAAAENRQADFGKYNQEGMASPLYALTDCLIADSDLDNNPLPTFENQTLKVSSDDCLVVCTDGVHDLVLCNEWQGIDKHTDLQVWLKQLRKQIYASKGRAYDNATAILVRFDEH
;
A
#
# COMPACT_ATOMS: atom_id res chain seq x y z
N MET A 1 10.97 -3.11 28.52
CA MET A 1 10.32 -3.32 27.21
C MET A 1 10.97 -2.36 26.24
N THR A 2 11.52 -2.85 25.17
CA THR A 2 12.26 -2.05 24.18
C THR A 2 11.27 -1.24 23.34
N ARG A 3 11.54 0.03 23.14
CA ARG A 3 10.73 0.93 22.34
C ARG A 3 11.23 0.87 20.90
N LEU A 4 10.34 0.69 19.93
CA LEU A 4 10.71 0.63 18.52
C LEU A 4 10.51 2.01 17.89
N SER A 5 11.57 2.56 17.29
CA SER A 5 11.46 3.67 16.34
C SER A 5 11.27 3.15 14.91
N THR A 6 11.04 4.04 13.98
CA THR A 6 10.93 3.68 12.56
C THR A 6 11.84 4.54 11.70
N THR A 7 12.53 3.88 10.77
CA THR A 7 13.29 4.53 9.70
C THR A 7 12.57 4.27 8.38
N ILE A 8 12.27 5.33 7.63
CA ILE A 8 11.40 5.28 6.45
C ILE A 8 12.11 5.90 5.25
N CYS A 9 11.97 5.27 4.08
CA CYS A 9 12.44 5.78 2.80
C CYS A 9 11.46 5.39 1.71
N ALA A 10 11.23 6.26 0.72
CA ALA A 10 10.33 5.96 -0.39
C ALA A 10 11.05 6.04 -1.73
N MET A 11 10.50 5.34 -2.72
CA MET A 11 10.81 5.54 -4.12
C MET A 11 9.52 5.72 -4.91
N THR A 12 9.56 6.61 -5.89
CA THR A 12 8.49 6.77 -6.87
C THR A 12 9.09 7.17 -8.20
N PHE A 13 8.62 6.55 -9.26
CA PHE A 13 9.02 6.91 -10.62
C PHE A 13 7.89 6.64 -11.59
N GLN A 14 7.88 7.42 -12.64
CA GLN A 14 6.93 7.27 -13.72
C GLN A 14 7.27 6.04 -14.57
N GLY A 15 6.26 5.25 -14.90
CA GLY A 15 6.40 4.18 -15.85
C GLY A 15 6.60 4.68 -17.29
N ASN A 16 6.64 3.75 -18.22
CA ASN A 16 6.70 4.03 -19.65
C ASN A 16 5.34 3.87 -20.36
N ALA A 17 4.25 3.92 -19.59
CA ALA A 17 2.90 3.90 -20.14
C ALA A 17 2.66 5.07 -21.09
N SER A 18 1.85 4.84 -22.14
CA SER A 18 1.65 5.79 -23.24
C SER A 18 1.00 7.11 -22.84
N ASN A 19 0.30 7.16 -21.71
CA ASN A 19 -0.39 8.37 -21.23
C ASN A 19 0.56 9.42 -20.62
N GLY A 20 1.77 9.02 -20.23
CA GLY A 20 2.77 9.92 -19.63
C GLY A 20 2.36 10.55 -18.30
N LEU A 21 1.30 10.07 -17.65
CA LEU A 21 0.78 10.60 -16.38
C LEU A 21 1.31 9.81 -15.19
N GLN A 22 1.58 10.52 -14.09
CA GLN A 22 1.78 9.89 -12.79
C GLN A 22 0.43 9.67 -12.14
N GLN A 23 0.00 8.41 -12.09
CA GLN A 23 -1.28 8.00 -11.50
C GLN A 23 -1.13 7.55 -10.06
N ASP A 24 0.08 7.13 -9.68
CA ASP A 24 0.42 6.83 -8.29
C ASP A 24 0.46 8.10 -7.43
N ALA A 25 -0.10 8.02 -6.24
CA ALA A 25 0.09 8.99 -5.18
C ALA A 25 0.49 8.28 -3.89
N PHE A 26 1.26 8.96 -3.04
CA PHE A 26 1.67 8.39 -1.77
C PHE A 26 1.67 9.43 -0.65
N PHE A 27 1.43 8.97 0.56
CA PHE A 27 1.57 9.73 1.80
C PHE A 27 2.82 9.27 2.53
N PHE A 28 3.71 10.20 2.81
CA PHE A 28 5.02 9.93 3.38
C PHE A 28 5.27 10.84 4.57
N VAL A 29 5.13 10.27 5.75
CA VAL A 29 5.35 10.87 7.07
C VAL A 29 4.37 12.00 7.40
N ASP A 30 4.41 13.13 6.71
CA ASP A 30 3.64 14.34 7.02
C ASP A 30 2.99 15.01 5.81
N ASP A 31 3.36 14.58 4.60
CA ASP A 31 2.80 15.13 3.37
C ASP A 31 2.50 14.05 2.30
N TYR A 32 1.75 14.43 1.29
CA TYR A 32 1.40 13.58 0.15
C TYR A 32 2.03 14.10 -1.13
N TYR A 33 2.32 13.18 -2.03
CA TYR A 33 2.99 13.44 -3.30
C TYR A 33 2.34 12.64 -4.43
N GLN A 34 2.38 13.19 -5.63
CA GLN A 34 1.98 12.52 -6.89
C GLN A 34 3.01 12.80 -7.98
N GLU A 35 4.25 12.91 -7.64
CA GLU A 35 5.34 13.26 -8.52
C GLU A 35 6.39 12.15 -8.53
N ALA A 36 7.07 11.98 -9.65
CA ALA A 36 8.17 11.03 -9.78
C ALA A 36 9.43 11.57 -9.08
N LEU A 37 9.44 11.56 -7.76
CA LEU A 37 10.52 12.14 -6.94
C LEU A 37 11.84 11.34 -6.98
N GLY A 38 11.84 10.15 -7.57
CA GLY A 38 12.97 9.23 -7.47
C GLY A 38 13.02 8.55 -6.10
N ILE A 39 14.16 8.61 -5.42
CA ILE A 39 14.32 8.04 -4.07
C ILE A 39 14.43 9.18 -3.06
N THR A 40 13.59 9.17 -2.05
CA THR A 40 13.58 10.21 -1.01
C THR A 40 14.78 10.10 -0.07
N PRO A 41 15.09 11.15 0.71
CA PRO A 41 15.92 11.00 1.89
C PRO A 41 15.35 9.98 2.87
N VAL A 42 16.22 9.38 3.67
CA VAL A 42 15.81 8.54 4.80
C VAL A 42 15.34 9.45 5.94
N LEU A 43 14.16 9.18 6.47
CA LEU A 43 13.58 9.89 7.61
C LEU A 43 13.47 8.96 8.81
N GLN A 44 13.72 9.50 9.99
CA GLN A 44 13.45 8.82 11.24
C GLN A 44 12.15 9.35 11.85
N CYS A 45 11.25 8.42 12.17
CA CYS A 45 10.01 8.69 12.85
C CYS A 45 10.07 8.13 14.27
N GLY A 46 9.39 8.80 15.18
CA GLY A 46 9.22 8.29 16.54
C GLY A 46 8.29 7.10 16.64
N ASP A 47 7.55 7.02 17.74
CA ASP A 47 6.64 5.91 18.03
C ASP A 47 5.43 5.84 17.10
N ALA A 48 4.95 6.98 16.61
CA ALA A 48 3.81 7.07 15.71
C ALA A 48 4.27 7.41 14.29
N PHE A 49 3.70 6.74 13.32
CA PHE A 49 3.92 7.03 11.90
C PHE A 49 2.71 6.60 11.07
N CYS A 50 2.59 7.18 9.89
CA CYS A 50 1.64 6.79 8.87
C CYS A 50 2.29 6.88 7.49
N VAL A 51 2.11 5.84 6.68
CA VAL A 51 2.50 5.80 5.28
C VAL A 51 1.39 5.15 4.46
N ALA A 52 1.22 5.60 3.24
CA ALA A 52 0.24 5.01 2.32
C ALA A 52 0.67 5.17 0.87
N VAL A 53 0.24 4.24 0.03
CA VAL A 53 0.28 4.35 -1.43
C VAL A 53 -1.13 4.18 -1.99
N SER A 54 -1.37 4.81 -3.12
CA SER A 54 -2.61 4.70 -3.88
C SER A 54 -2.26 4.75 -5.36
N ASP A 55 -2.59 3.70 -6.06
CA ASP A 55 -2.46 3.61 -7.50
C ASP A 55 -3.77 4.03 -8.16
N GLY A 56 -3.67 4.83 -9.20
CA GLY A 56 -4.82 5.22 -10.01
C GLY A 56 -5.07 4.19 -11.10
N VAL A 57 -6.18 3.45 -11.02
CA VAL A 57 -6.50 2.35 -11.95
C VAL A 57 -6.46 2.83 -13.40
N SER A 58 -5.50 2.32 -14.18
CA SER A 58 -5.13 2.82 -15.50
C SER A 58 -6.25 2.74 -16.56
N GLN A 59 -7.25 1.89 -16.35
CA GLN A 59 -8.42 1.77 -17.24
C GLN A 59 -9.51 2.83 -16.96
N SER A 60 -9.38 3.63 -15.90
CA SER A 60 -10.33 4.68 -15.57
C SER A 60 -9.82 6.06 -15.97
N ASP A 61 -10.68 6.88 -16.57
CA ASP A 61 -10.36 8.28 -16.82
C ASP A 61 -10.15 9.02 -15.50
N PHE A 62 -9.15 9.90 -15.45
CA PHE A 62 -8.83 10.72 -14.27
C PHE A 62 -8.45 9.95 -12.99
N SER A 63 -7.96 8.73 -13.11
CA SER A 63 -7.56 7.90 -11.97
C SER A 63 -6.54 8.61 -11.05
N GLN A 64 -5.64 9.42 -11.62
CA GLN A 64 -4.72 10.27 -10.86
C GLN A 64 -5.43 11.25 -9.90
N VAL A 65 -6.68 11.63 -10.19
CA VAL A 65 -7.46 12.48 -9.29
C VAL A 65 -7.98 11.69 -8.10
N ALA A 66 -8.37 10.44 -8.31
CA ALA A 66 -8.84 9.54 -7.25
C ALA A 66 -7.70 9.20 -6.28
N SER A 67 -6.53 8.76 -6.78
CA SER A 67 -5.36 8.44 -5.96
C SER A 67 -4.87 9.65 -5.17
N LEU A 68 -4.77 10.83 -5.81
CA LEU A 68 -4.41 12.07 -5.12
C LEU A 68 -5.44 12.46 -4.04
N LYS A 69 -6.73 12.27 -4.30
CA LYS A 69 -7.79 12.56 -3.34
C LYS A 69 -7.70 11.64 -2.12
N ALA A 70 -7.42 10.36 -2.34
CA ALA A 70 -7.17 9.40 -1.26
C ALA A 70 -6.03 9.87 -0.36
N MET A 71 -4.88 10.23 -0.92
CA MET A 71 -3.71 10.68 -0.15
C MET A 71 -3.93 12.00 0.59
N LYS A 72 -4.64 12.96 -0.02
CA LYS A 72 -5.07 14.18 0.68
C LYS A 72 -5.94 13.88 1.90
N THR A 73 -6.81 12.89 1.77
CA THR A 73 -7.68 12.49 2.89
C THR A 73 -6.89 11.75 3.98
N VAL A 74 -5.95 10.89 3.59
CA VAL A 74 -5.00 10.25 4.55
C VAL A 74 -4.28 11.32 5.37
N LYS A 75 -3.72 12.35 4.72
CA LYS A 75 -3.06 13.47 5.41
C LYS A 75 -4.00 14.14 6.43
N GLN A 76 -5.23 14.47 6.02
CA GLN A 76 -6.21 15.12 6.90
C GLN A 76 -6.55 14.26 8.12
N LEU A 77 -6.78 12.97 7.93
CA LEU A 77 -7.10 12.05 9.01
C LEU A 77 -5.91 11.86 9.96
N TRP A 78 -4.70 11.75 9.41
CA TRP A 78 -3.49 11.62 10.21
C TRP A 78 -3.21 12.89 11.03
N GLN A 79 -3.34 14.05 10.42
CA GLN A 79 -3.20 15.32 11.14
C GLN A 79 -4.24 15.45 12.25
N THR A 80 -5.50 15.11 12.00
CA THR A 80 -6.56 15.10 13.02
C THR A 80 -6.21 14.18 14.19
N TYR A 81 -5.58 13.03 13.92
CA TYR A 81 -5.10 12.15 14.98
C TYR A 81 -3.95 12.77 15.77
N LEU A 82 -2.96 13.38 15.10
CA LEU A 82 -1.83 14.03 15.77
C LEU A 82 -2.28 15.18 16.68
N ASP A 83 -3.28 15.95 16.25
CA ASP A 83 -3.86 17.05 17.04
C ASP A 83 -4.67 16.54 18.25
N ASN A 84 -5.24 15.33 18.14
CA ASN A 84 -6.08 14.72 19.19
C ASN A 84 -5.83 13.20 19.32
N PRO A 85 -4.70 12.76 19.90
CA PRO A 85 -4.31 11.34 19.93
C PRO A 85 -5.24 10.39 20.69
N ASN A 86 -6.13 10.95 21.52
CA ASN A 86 -7.08 10.17 22.33
C ASN A 86 -8.37 9.80 21.59
N GLN A 87 -8.56 10.27 20.36
CA GLN A 87 -9.73 9.88 19.56
C GLN A 87 -9.63 8.41 19.13
N SER A 88 -10.74 7.69 19.22
CA SER A 88 -10.81 6.24 18.92
C SER A 88 -10.81 5.91 17.42
N ALA A 89 -11.20 6.86 16.56
CA ALA A 89 -11.37 6.63 15.11
C ALA A 89 -10.13 7.13 14.34
N VAL A 90 -9.00 6.40 14.48
CA VAL A 90 -7.79 6.69 13.71
C VAL A 90 -7.90 6.07 12.33
N MET A 91 -7.62 6.86 11.27
CA MET A 91 -7.50 6.36 9.88
C MET A 91 -8.72 5.56 9.41
N ASP A 92 -9.91 6.14 9.53
CA ASP A 92 -11.14 5.52 9.05
C ASP A 92 -11.16 5.50 7.51
N ILE A 93 -11.01 4.30 6.93
CA ILE A 93 -10.95 4.10 5.48
C ILE A 93 -12.29 4.43 4.80
N SER A 94 -13.42 4.30 5.51
CA SER A 94 -14.74 4.67 4.97
C SER A 94 -14.80 6.17 4.63
N LYS A 95 -14.12 7.01 5.41
CA LYS A 95 -14.00 8.44 5.11
C LYS A 95 -13.14 8.70 3.88
N ILE A 96 -12.11 7.88 3.65
CA ILE A 96 -11.27 7.99 2.44
C ILE A 96 -12.13 7.63 1.22
N TYR A 97 -12.89 6.54 1.31
CA TYR A 97 -13.83 6.15 0.26
C TYR A 97 -14.85 7.25 -0.01
N GLU A 98 -15.55 7.74 1.02
CA GLU A 98 -16.55 8.81 0.89
C GLU A 98 -15.99 10.06 0.18
N LYS A 99 -14.77 10.44 0.51
CA LYS A 99 -14.12 11.62 -0.11
C LYS A 99 -13.73 11.39 -1.57
N VAL A 100 -13.37 10.17 -1.97
CA VAL A 100 -13.14 9.82 -3.37
C VAL A 100 -14.47 9.73 -4.10
N ALA A 101 -15.45 9.03 -3.55
CA ALA A 101 -16.75 8.83 -4.13
C ALA A 101 -17.50 10.15 -4.41
N THR A 102 -17.33 11.15 -3.53
CA THR A 102 -17.93 12.49 -3.69
C THR A 102 -17.11 13.44 -4.57
N LEU A 103 -16.20 12.95 -5.40
CA LEU A 103 -15.54 13.78 -6.40
C LEU A 103 -16.55 14.40 -7.37
N PRO A 104 -16.26 15.61 -7.94
CA PRO A 104 -17.15 16.24 -8.90
C PRO A 104 -17.51 15.34 -10.08
N LYS A 105 -18.73 15.49 -10.60
CA LYS A 105 -19.31 14.69 -11.70
C LYS A 105 -18.38 14.45 -12.90
N ARG A 106 -17.53 15.42 -13.23
CA ARG A 106 -16.56 15.29 -14.32
C ARG A 106 -15.49 14.20 -14.09
N TYR A 107 -15.38 13.67 -12.87
CA TYR A 107 -14.44 12.64 -12.47
C TYR A 107 -15.13 11.30 -12.16
N TYR A 108 -16.42 11.16 -12.47
CA TYR A 108 -17.10 9.88 -12.22
C TYR A 108 -16.45 8.76 -13.00
N GLY A 109 -16.29 7.61 -12.36
CA GLY A 109 -15.53 6.47 -12.85
C GLY A 109 -14.03 6.52 -12.51
N ALA A 110 -13.50 7.67 -12.06
CA ALA A 110 -12.12 7.71 -11.56
C ALA A 110 -11.98 6.77 -10.38
N SER A 111 -11.00 5.87 -10.44
CA SER A 111 -10.81 4.84 -9.41
C SER A 111 -9.35 4.70 -9.01
N ALA A 112 -9.14 4.23 -7.78
CA ALA A 112 -7.82 4.05 -7.21
C ALA A 112 -7.81 2.94 -6.16
N THR A 113 -6.64 2.35 -5.94
CA THR A 113 -6.35 1.42 -4.86
C THR A 113 -5.90 2.16 -3.60
N LEU A 114 -5.72 1.45 -2.50
CA LEU A 114 -5.11 1.98 -1.28
C LEU A 114 -4.44 0.88 -0.49
N ALA A 115 -3.17 1.07 -0.14
CA ALA A 115 -2.49 0.34 0.92
C ALA A 115 -1.95 1.34 1.95
N LEU A 116 -2.39 1.21 3.21
CA LEU A 116 -2.11 2.12 4.29
C LEU A 116 -1.55 1.36 5.49
N VAL A 117 -0.44 1.84 6.03
CA VAL A 117 0.17 1.31 7.26
C VAL A 117 0.38 2.44 8.25
N TYR A 118 -0.05 2.25 9.49
CA TYR A 118 0.20 3.22 10.54
C TYR A 118 0.41 2.58 11.89
N ARG A 119 1.08 3.31 12.77
CA ARG A 119 1.20 3.02 14.20
C ARG A 119 0.88 4.29 14.98
N THR A 120 0.04 4.16 15.99
CA THR A 120 -0.33 5.26 16.90
C THR A 120 0.66 5.35 18.06
N PHE A 121 0.62 6.47 18.79
CA PHE A 121 1.38 6.58 20.04
C PHE A 121 1.02 5.45 21.00
N ALA A 122 2.02 4.94 21.68
CA ALA A 122 1.82 3.96 22.75
C ALA A 122 0.98 4.57 23.87
N LYS A 123 -0.03 3.84 24.35
CA LYS A 123 -0.79 4.22 25.55
C LYS A 123 -0.10 3.64 26.79
N ASP A 124 -0.02 4.44 27.85
CA ASP A 124 0.35 3.99 29.20
C ASP A 124 1.68 3.22 29.30
N ASN A 125 2.77 3.75 28.77
CA ASN A 125 4.10 3.13 28.83
C ASN A 125 4.21 1.69 28.29
N GLN A 126 3.22 1.23 27.53
CA GLN A 126 3.30 -0.05 26.82
C GLN A 126 4.12 0.10 25.54
N SER A 127 5.00 -0.86 25.25
CA SER A 127 5.67 -0.91 23.95
C SER A 127 4.64 -1.20 22.86
N ASN A 128 4.44 -0.29 21.93
CA ASN A 128 3.57 -0.55 20.79
C ASN A 128 4.39 -1.25 19.68
N SER A 129 4.39 -2.57 19.71
CA SER A 129 5.05 -3.43 18.73
C SER A 129 4.13 -3.88 17.60
N SER A 130 3.03 -3.17 17.38
CA SER A 130 2.07 -3.54 16.34
C SER A 130 1.82 -2.37 15.40
N VAL A 131 1.57 -2.69 14.15
CA VAL A 131 1.09 -1.77 13.12
C VAL A 131 -0.31 -2.18 12.66
N VAL A 132 -1.10 -1.20 12.25
CA VAL A 132 -2.39 -1.44 11.59
C VAL A 132 -2.20 -1.28 10.09
N ILE A 133 -2.72 -2.25 9.34
CA ILE A 133 -2.71 -2.26 7.88
C ILE A 133 -4.15 -2.15 7.42
N LYS A 134 -4.42 -1.23 6.51
CA LYS A 134 -5.72 -1.08 5.85
C LYS A 134 -5.53 -1.09 4.35
N HIS A 135 -6.41 -1.77 3.64
CA HIS A 135 -6.20 -2.08 2.23
C HIS A 135 -7.50 -2.17 1.45
N ILE A 136 -7.46 -1.72 0.19
CA ILE A 136 -8.44 -1.97 -0.86
C ILE A 136 -7.75 -1.92 -2.24
N GLY A 137 -8.11 -2.85 -3.12
CA GLY A 137 -7.50 -2.99 -4.46
C GLY A 137 -6.38 -4.00 -4.48
N ASP A 138 -5.31 -3.74 -5.24
CA ASP A 138 -4.15 -4.60 -5.45
C ASP A 138 -2.80 -3.96 -5.08
N SER A 139 -2.78 -2.72 -4.58
CA SER A 139 -1.59 -2.20 -3.91
C SER A 139 -1.30 -3.05 -2.67
N ARG A 140 -0.04 -3.41 -2.41
CA ARG A 140 0.29 -4.45 -1.43
C ARG A 140 1.16 -3.97 -0.27
N VAL A 141 1.07 -4.70 0.84
CA VAL A 141 1.99 -4.59 1.97
C VAL A 141 2.75 -5.91 2.12
N TYR A 142 4.07 -5.82 2.11
CA TYR A 142 4.97 -6.95 2.35
C TYR A 142 5.68 -6.78 3.67
N HIS A 143 5.93 -7.89 4.36
CA HIS A 143 6.67 -7.95 5.61
C HIS A 143 7.92 -8.81 5.44
N PHE A 144 9.06 -8.24 5.79
CA PHE A 144 10.31 -8.96 6.00
C PHE A 144 10.44 -9.26 7.49
N SER A 145 10.50 -10.53 7.82
CA SER A 145 10.77 -10.94 9.20
C SER A 145 12.28 -11.06 9.42
N ALA A 146 12.81 -10.29 10.35
CA ALA A 146 14.20 -10.35 10.75
C ALA A 146 14.59 -11.72 11.31
N ASN A 147 13.63 -12.45 11.88
CA ASN A 147 13.83 -13.79 12.44
C ASN A 147 13.97 -14.86 11.35
N THR A 148 13.07 -14.89 10.38
CA THR A 148 13.06 -15.91 9.30
C THR A 148 13.89 -15.51 8.09
N LYS A 149 14.27 -14.23 7.96
CA LYS A 149 14.98 -13.63 6.83
C LYS A 149 14.23 -13.79 5.50
N THR A 150 12.91 -13.75 5.55
CA THR A 150 12.04 -13.93 4.38
C THR A 150 11.02 -12.80 4.25
N TRP A 151 10.72 -12.46 3.01
CA TRP A 151 9.60 -11.59 2.65
C TRP A 151 8.32 -12.41 2.51
N ARG A 152 7.20 -11.83 2.92
CA ARG A 152 5.86 -12.36 2.67
C ARG A 152 4.88 -11.25 2.36
N CYS A 153 3.95 -11.47 1.46
CA CYS A 153 2.82 -10.57 1.23
C CYS A 153 1.84 -10.69 2.42
N ILE A 154 1.38 -9.54 2.92
CA ILE A 154 0.45 -9.46 4.05
C ILE A 154 -0.97 -9.18 3.56
N THR A 155 -1.13 -8.31 2.58
CA THR A 155 -2.42 -7.97 1.98
C THR A 155 -2.81 -8.98 0.91
N ARG A 156 -4.09 -9.01 0.60
CA ARG A 156 -4.66 -9.84 -0.44
C ARG A 156 -5.41 -8.96 -1.44
N ASP A 157 -5.09 -9.13 -2.72
CA ASP A 157 -5.71 -8.32 -3.76
C ASP A 157 -7.22 -8.54 -3.85
N HIS A 158 -7.95 -7.46 -4.02
CA HIS A 158 -9.38 -7.48 -4.36
C HIS A 158 -9.52 -7.61 -5.89
N ASN A 159 -9.38 -8.84 -6.39
CA ASN A 159 -9.51 -9.14 -7.82
C ASN A 159 -10.36 -10.39 -8.06
N LEU A 160 -10.81 -10.56 -9.29
CA LEU A 160 -11.69 -11.66 -9.68
C LEU A 160 -11.06 -13.04 -9.38
N LEU A 161 -9.76 -13.20 -9.55
CA LEU A 161 -9.06 -14.46 -9.23
C LEU A 161 -9.25 -14.84 -7.77
N ASN A 162 -8.99 -13.90 -6.87
CA ASN A 162 -9.12 -14.13 -5.43
C ASN A 162 -10.57 -14.38 -5.02
N GLN A 163 -11.52 -13.69 -5.66
CA GLN A 163 -12.95 -13.94 -5.43
C GLN A 163 -13.32 -15.39 -5.82
N ILE A 164 -12.92 -15.85 -7.01
CA ILE A 164 -13.15 -17.22 -7.47
C ILE A 164 -12.51 -18.24 -6.52
N VAL A 165 -11.29 -18.00 -6.07
CA VAL A 165 -10.58 -18.90 -5.13
C VAL A 165 -11.32 -18.99 -3.80
N ASP A 166 -11.89 -17.88 -3.30
CA ASP A 166 -12.68 -17.88 -2.07
C ASP A 166 -13.99 -18.63 -2.22
N GLU A 167 -14.70 -18.40 -3.32
CA GLU A 167 -15.97 -19.09 -3.59
C GLU A 167 -15.75 -20.59 -3.70
N GLN A 168 -14.69 -21.03 -4.38
CA GLN A 168 -14.34 -22.46 -4.46
C GLN A 168 -13.94 -23.03 -3.10
N ALA A 169 -13.13 -22.33 -2.33
CA ALA A 169 -12.70 -22.78 -1.01
C ALA A 169 -13.88 -22.89 -0.04
N ALA A 170 -14.81 -21.93 -0.08
CA ALA A 170 -16.05 -21.96 0.71
C ALA A 170 -16.95 -23.14 0.31
N ALA A 171 -17.12 -23.40 -0.99
CA ALA A 171 -17.90 -24.54 -1.49
C ALA A 171 -17.32 -25.90 -1.07
N GLU A 172 -16.01 -26.00 -0.94
CA GLU A 172 -15.28 -27.20 -0.52
C GLU A 172 -15.02 -27.28 0.99
N ASN A 173 -15.49 -26.33 1.77
CA ASN A 173 -15.27 -26.24 3.24
C ASN A 173 -13.76 -26.27 3.61
N ARG A 174 -12.90 -25.67 2.81
CA ARG A 174 -11.45 -25.56 3.05
C ARG A 174 -11.00 -24.10 3.12
N GLN A 175 -9.82 -23.90 3.65
CA GLN A 175 -9.18 -22.58 3.62
C GLN A 175 -8.67 -22.31 2.19
N ALA A 176 -8.85 -21.09 1.72
CA ALA A 176 -8.33 -20.66 0.44
C ALA A 176 -6.78 -20.63 0.44
N ASP A 177 -6.18 -21.19 -0.60
CA ASP A 177 -4.73 -21.21 -0.78
C ASP A 177 -4.32 -20.11 -1.79
N PHE A 178 -3.97 -18.94 -1.27
CA PHE A 178 -3.65 -17.75 -2.08
C PHE A 178 -2.24 -17.81 -2.70
N GLY A 179 -1.31 -18.54 -2.11
CA GLY A 179 0.05 -18.63 -2.59
C GLY A 179 0.18 -19.35 -3.94
N LYS A 180 -0.82 -20.16 -4.28
CA LYS A 180 -0.80 -21.01 -5.47
C LYS A 180 -1.17 -20.28 -6.76
N TYR A 181 -1.86 -19.16 -6.69
CA TYR A 181 -2.51 -18.52 -7.84
C TYR A 181 -1.86 -17.20 -8.28
N ASN A 182 -0.93 -16.65 -7.54
CA ASN A 182 -0.13 -15.47 -7.93
C ASN A 182 1.03 -15.85 -8.84
N GLN A 183 0.77 -16.62 -9.91
CA GLN A 183 1.80 -17.10 -10.82
C GLN A 183 1.76 -16.35 -12.15
N GLU A 184 2.94 -16.08 -12.71
CA GLU A 184 3.08 -15.57 -14.08
C GLU A 184 2.28 -16.42 -15.09
N GLY A 185 1.60 -15.76 -16.03
CA GLY A 185 0.92 -16.41 -17.16
C GLY A 185 -0.57 -16.67 -16.95
N MET A 186 -1.18 -16.22 -15.87
CA MET A 186 -2.64 -16.24 -15.75
C MET A 186 -3.30 -15.19 -16.66
N ALA A 187 -4.51 -15.48 -17.12
CA ALA A 187 -5.23 -14.61 -18.05
C ALA A 187 -5.51 -13.24 -17.40
N SER A 188 -5.15 -12.17 -18.11
CA SER A 188 -5.32 -10.76 -17.66
C SER A 188 -6.70 -10.43 -17.05
N PRO A 189 -7.84 -10.95 -17.56
CA PRO A 189 -9.15 -10.69 -16.96
C PRO A 189 -9.31 -11.15 -15.50
N LEU A 190 -8.52 -12.13 -15.07
CA LEU A 190 -8.57 -12.63 -13.69
C LEU A 190 -8.01 -11.63 -12.66
N TYR A 191 -7.21 -10.68 -13.10
CA TYR A 191 -6.65 -9.63 -12.26
C TYR A 191 -7.50 -8.35 -12.25
N ALA A 192 -8.67 -8.36 -12.92
CA ALA A 192 -9.59 -7.23 -12.85
C ALA A 192 -10.02 -6.99 -11.40
N LEU A 193 -9.91 -5.73 -10.95
CA LEU A 193 -10.29 -5.34 -9.59
C LEU A 193 -11.79 -5.54 -9.36
N THR A 194 -12.12 -6.12 -8.24
CA THR A 194 -13.51 -6.28 -7.76
C THR A 194 -13.90 -5.20 -6.77
N ASP A 195 -12.92 -4.67 -6.03
CA ASP A 195 -13.11 -3.58 -5.08
C ASP A 195 -11.99 -2.54 -5.23
N CYS A 196 -12.37 -1.26 -5.24
CA CYS A 196 -11.47 -0.12 -5.27
C CYS A 196 -12.16 1.14 -4.74
N LEU A 197 -11.40 2.21 -4.53
CA LEU A 197 -11.95 3.54 -4.32
C LEU A 197 -12.47 4.06 -5.66
N ILE A 198 -13.72 4.44 -5.76
CA ILE A 198 -14.32 4.91 -7.02
C ILE A 198 -15.13 6.19 -6.81
N ALA A 199 -15.00 7.13 -7.74
CA ALA A 199 -15.86 8.30 -7.81
C ALA A 199 -17.20 7.91 -8.46
N ASP A 200 -18.28 7.95 -7.67
CA ASP A 200 -19.60 7.50 -8.10
C ASP A 200 -20.69 8.51 -7.72
N SER A 201 -21.73 8.54 -8.53
CA SER A 201 -22.92 9.40 -8.29
C SER A 201 -23.95 8.76 -7.39
N ASP A 202 -23.89 7.48 -7.17
CA ASP A 202 -24.99 6.69 -6.56
C ASP A 202 -24.54 5.96 -5.27
N LEU A 203 -23.89 6.72 -4.39
CA LEU A 203 -23.40 6.21 -3.11
C LEU A 203 -24.49 5.58 -2.22
N ASP A 204 -25.73 6.07 -2.36
CA ASP A 204 -26.84 5.61 -1.53
C ASP A 204 -27.35 4.22 -1.94
N ASN A 205 -27.10 3.81 -3.19
CA ASN A 205 -27.58 2.54 -3.74
C ASN A 205 -26.47 1.51 -3.95
N ASN A 206 -25.20 1.93 -3.97
CA ASN A 206 -24.07 1.02 -4.13
C ASN A 206 -23.59 0.52 -2.76
N PRO A 207 -23.36 -0.80 -2.61
CA PRO A 207 -22.77 -1.32 -1.38
C PRO A 207 -21.37 -0.71 -1.17
N LEU A 208 -21.04 -0.44 0.09
CA LEU A 208 -19.67 -0.05 0.43
C LEU A 208 -18.71 -1.18 0.00
N PRO A 209 -17.59 -0.85 -0.61
CA PRO A 209 -16.60 -1.85 -0.99
C PRO A 209 -16.04 -2.55 0.25
N THR A 210 -15.52 -3.75 0.05
CA THR A 210 -14.88 -4.51 1.11
C THR A 210 -13.52 -3.93 1.43
N PHE A 211 -13.29 -3.58 2.68
CA PHE A 211 -12.01 -3.09 3.17
C PHE A 211 -11.35 -4.13 4.06
N GLU A 212 -10.09 -4.43 3.79
CA GLU A 212 -9.30 -5.21 4.75
C GLU A 212 -8.75 -4.33 5.87
N ASN A 213 -8.77 -4.86 7.09
CA ASN A 213 -8.19 -4.24 8.26
C ASN A 213 -7.54 -5.31 9.12
N GLN A 214 -6.22 -5.25 9.26
CA GLN A 214 -5.46 -6.22 10.02
C GLN A 214 -4.40 -5.57 10.90
N THR A 215 -4.03 -6.25 11.97
CA THR A 215 -2.95 -5.83 12.87
C THR A 215 -1.80 -6.81 12.75
N LEU A 216 -0.61 -6.30 12.49
CA LEU A 216 0.62 -7.06 12.40
C LEU A 216 1.54 -6.73 13.59
N LYS A 217 2.00 -7.76 14.31
CA LYS A 217 3.09 -7.61 15.28
C LYS A 217 4.42 -7.49 14.54
N VAL A 218 5.23 -6.53 14.96
CA VAL A 218 6.56 -6.28 14.41
C VAL A 218 7.61 -6.32 15.51
N SER A 219 8.81 -6.74 15.14
CA SER A 219 9.97 -6.81 16.00
C SER A 219 11.07 -5.86 15.51
N SER A 220 12.13 -5.69 16.31
CA SER A 220 13.32 -4.99 15.84
C SER A 220 13.88 -5.64 14.57
N ASP A 221 14.37 -4.82 13.67
CA ASP A 221 14.90 -5.17 12.35
C ASP A 221 13.88 -5.77 11.36
N ASP A 222 12.60 -5.93 11.74
CA ASP A 222 11.56 -6.22 10.78
C ASP A 222 11.39 -5.03 9.82
N CYS A 223 10.98 -5.33 8.58
CA CYS A 223 10.71 -4.29 7.60
C CYS A 223 9.35 -4.49 6.94
N LEU A 224 8.76 -3.37 6.47
CA LEU A 224 7.59 -3.39 5.60
C LEU A 224 7.92 -2.69 4.29
N VAL A 225 7.37 -3.21 3.19
CA VAL A 225 7.26 -2.50 1.92
C VAL A 225 5.79 -2.31 1.62
N VAL A 226 5.39 -1.05 1.43
CA VAL A 226 4.04 -0.67 0.98
C VAL A 226 4.19 -0.19 -0.45
N CYS A 227 3.57 -0.85 -1.42
CA CYS A 227 3.84 -0.56 -2.84
C CYS A 227 2.63 -0.73 -3.74
N THR A 228 2.65 -0.05 -4.89
CA THR A 228 1.73 -0.20 -6.00
C THR A 228 2.12 -1.40 -6.89
N ASP A 229 1.24 -1.81 -7.80
CA ASP A 229 1.41 -2.96 -8.70
C ASP A 229 2.63 -2.82 -9.61
N GLY A 230 2.98 -1.62 -10.07
CA GLY A 230 4.18 -1.36 -10.87
C GLY A 230 5.49 -1.81 -10.22
N VAL A 231 5.47 -2.16 -8.92
CA VAL A 231 6.61 -2.76 -8.22
C VAL A 231 6.53 -4.29 -8.26
N HIS A 232 5.42 -4.86 -7.80
CA HIS A 232 5.33 -6.29 -7.53
C HIS A 232 4.95 -7.14 -8.74
N ASP A 233 4.40 -6.54 -9.79
CA ASP A 233 4.09 -7.25 -11.03
C ASP A 233 5.34 -7.60 -11.84
N LEU A 234 6.42 -6.88 -11.63
CA LEU A 234 7.67 -7.05 -12.37
C LEU A 234 8.75 -7.76 -11.58
N VAL A 235 8.74 -7.66 -10.25
CA VAL A 235 9.75 -8.26 -9.37
C VAL A 235 9.07 -8.93 -8.18
N LEU A 236 9.08 -10.24 -8.16
CA LEU A 236 8.46 -11.01 -7.08
C LEU A 236 9.21 -10.80 -5.75
N CYS A 237 8.50 -10.79 -4.64
CA CYS A 237 9.10 -10.51 -3.34
C CYS A 237 10.15 -11.54 -2.88
N ASN A 238 10.14 -12.76 -3.41
CA ASN A 238 11.17 -13.77 -3.18
C ASN A 238 12.50 -13.44 -3.89
N GLU A 239 12.50 -12.52 -4.84
CA GLU A 239 13.70 -12.00 -5.51
C GLU A 239 14.28 -10.77 -4.82
N TRP A 240 13.57 -10.20 -3.84
CA TRP A 240 14.02 -9.04 -3.10
C TRP A 240 15.14 -9.42 -2.14
N GLN A 241 16.12 -8.55 -2.03
CA GLN A 241 17.20 -8.74 -1.08
C GLN A 241 16.68 -8.71 0.35
N GLY A 242 17.31 -9.48 1.22
CA GLY A 242 17.09 -9.37 2.66
C GLY A 242 17.55 -8.00 3.19
N ILE A 243 17.04 -7.63 4.33
CA ILE A 243 17.39 -6.39 5.04
C ILE A 243 17.92 -6.73 6.41
N ASP A 244 18.90 -5.99 6.87
CA ASP A 244 19.39 -6.00 8.23
C ASP A 244 19.56 -4.57 8.78
N LYS A 245 19.94 -4.43 10.03
CA LYS A 245 20.12 -3.13 10.68
C LYS A 245 21.19 -2.23 10.03
N HIS A 246 22.12 -2.80 9.26
CA HIS A 246 23.17 -2.07 8.57
C HIS A 246 22.82 -1.75 7.12
N THR A 247 21.71 -2.26 6.62
CA THR A 247 21.29 -2.03 5.25
C THR A 247 20.92 -0.57 5.04
N ASP A 248 21.56 0.06 4.06
CA ASP A 248 21.16 1.39 3.58
C ASP A 248 19.86 1.29 2.78
N LEU A 249 18.78 1.88 3.30
CA LEU A 249 17.45 1.80 2.70
C LEU A 249 17.38 2.43 1.30
N GLN A 250 18.13 3.51 1.05
CA GLN A 250 18.19 4.11 -0.29
C GLN A 250 18.91 3.19 -1.29
N VAL A 251 19.97 2.51 -0.86
CA VAL A 251 20.69 1.56 -1.70
C VAL A 251 19.79 0.37 -2.02
N TRP A 252 19.04 -0.13 -1.03
CA TRP A 252 18.08 -1.22 -1.23
C TRP A 252 16.99 -0.84 -2.25
N LEU A 253 16.37 0.33 -2.11
CA LEU A 253 15.38 0.83 -3.07
C LEU A 253 15.98 1.08 -4.46
N LYS A 254 17.24 1.55 -4.55
CA LYS A 254 17.95 1.67 -5.83
C LYS A 254 18.12 0.33 -6.54
N GLN A 255 18.37 -0.73 -5.78
CA GLN A 255 18.51 -2.07 -6.34
C GLN A 255 17.16 -2.61 -6.81
N LEU A 256 16.10 -2.47 -6.02
CA LEU A 256 14.74 -2.83 -6.42
C LEU A 256 14.34 -2.10 -7.72
N ARG A 257 14.59 -0.78 -7.82
CA ARG A 257 14.35 -0.02 -9.04
C ARG A 257 15.14 -0.56 -10.24
N LYS A 258 16.39 -0.97 -10.03
CA LYS A 258 17.19 -1.58 -11.11
C LYS A 258 16.59 -2.89 -11.59
N GLN A 259 16.05 -3.71 -10.69
CA GLN A 259 15.37 -4.96 -11.06
C GLN A 259 14.13 -4.66 -11.90
N ILE A 260 13.29 -3.69 -11.50
CA ILE A 260 12.13 -3.25 -12.28
C ILE A 260 12.53 -2.81 -13.69
N TYR A 261 13.55 -1.95 -13.83
CA TYR A 261 14.03 -1.50 -15.14
C TYR A 261 14.72 -2.57 -15.97
N ALA A 262 15.27 -3.61 -15.33
CA ALA A 262 15.90 -4.73 -16.02
C ALA A 262 14.89 -5.71 -16.65
N SER A 263 13.63 -5.61 -16.32
CA SER A 263 12.53 -6.38 -16.90
C SER A 263 12.30 -5.97 -18.36
N LYS A 264 13.29 -6.28 -19.19
CA LYS A 264 13.36 -5.85 -20.60
C LYS A 264 12.16 -6.29 -21.42
N GLY A 265 11.56 -5.35 -22.13
CA GLY A 265 10.53 -5.60 -23.15
C GLY A 265 9.09 -5.62 -22.63
N ARG A 266 8.86 -5.38 -21.34
CA ARG A 266 7.51 -5.16 -20.81
C ARG A 266 7.28 -3.66 -20.61
N ALA A 267 6.07 -3.21 -20.94
CA ALA A 267 5.60 -1.93 -20.42
C ALA A 267 5.52 -2.06 -18.89
N TYR A 268 5.97 -1.02 -18.18
CA TYR A 268 5.85 -0.93 -16.73
C TYR A 268 5.04 0.32 -16.38
N ASP A 269 4.19 0.18 -15.40
CA ASP A 269 3.35 1.27 -14.90
C ASP A 269 4.13 2.20 -13.97
N ASN A 270 3.47 3.22 -13.47
CA ASN A 270 4.00 4.02 -12.37
C ASN A 270 4.36 3.07 -11.23
N ALA A 271 5.46 3.31 -10.55
CA ALA A 271 5.90 2.43 -9.48
C ALA A 271 6.29 3.23 -8.25
N THR A 272 5.59 2.95 -7.16
CA THR A 272 5.77 3.59 -5.87
C THR A 272 5.96 2.54 -4.79
N ALA A 273 7.00 2.70 -3.96
CA ALA A 273 7.23 1.87 -2.78
C ALA A 273 7.71 2.71 -1.61
N ILE A 274 7.20 2.40 -0.43
CA ILE A 274 7.66 2.96 0.84
C ILE A 274 8.23 1.82 1.67
N LEU A 275 9.51 1.93 2.03
CA LEU A 275 10.22 0.99 2.88
C LEU A 275 10.24 1.53 4.30
N VAL A 276 9.76 0.75 5.25
CA VAL A 276 9.71 1.04 6.68
C VAL A 276 10.54 0.00 7.41
N ARG A 277 11.55 0.39 8.20
CA ARG A 277 12.31 -0.49 9.08
C ARG A 277 12.04 -0.12 10.54
N PHE A 278 11.91 -1.14 11.38
CA PHE A 278 11.70 -0.99 12.83
C PHE A 278 13.03 -1.15 13.55
N ASP A 279 13.49 -0.08 14.18
CA ASP A 279 14.79 -0.03 14.85
C ASP A 279 14.58 -0.04 16.38
N GLU A 280 15.44 -0.78 17.10
CA GLU A 280 15.45 -0.80 18.55
C GLU A 280 16.17 0.45 19.08
N HIS A 281 15.57 1.10 20.08
CA HIS A 281 16.16 2.23 20.80
C HIS A 281 16.88 1.78 22.05
#